data_9dfac7d66738cd4d3738916f9b5a7b8b
#
_entry.id   9dfac7d66738cd4d3738916f9b5a7b8b
#
_cell.length_a   1.000
_cell.length_b   1.000
_cell.length_c   1.000
_cell.angle_alpha   90.00
_cell.angle_beta   90.00
_cell.angle_gamma   90.00
#
_symmetry.space_group_name_H-M   'P 1'
#
loop_
_entity.id
_entity.type
_entity.pdbx_description
1 polymer ?
#
loop_
_entity_poly.entity_id
_entity_poly.type
_entity_poly.pdbx_seq_one_letter_code
_entity_poly.pdbx_strand_id
1 'polypeptide(L)'
;MMRHIFCLLLVALVIGCQTRRPSRVQSGPTLEISDETLTEGTSDTIRFGRLHSGETGIKRFRLQNTSSRTWVVTRYEVSCECVTPEFDRRPLKPGEEIPFSVRFDSRGEHGWQMKLLKLYASGSEEPLRIYVEADVD
;
A
#
# COMPACT_ATOMS: atom_id res chain seq x y z
N MET A 1 -7.58 -31.80 -56.72
CA MET A 1 -8.22 -30.69 -55.96
C MET A 1 -8.26 -30.90 -54.45
N MET A 2 -7.77 -31.99 -53.90
CA MET A 2 -7.87 -32.32 -52.45
C MET A 2 -6.61 -31.98 -51.62
N ARG A 3 -5.56 -31.47 -52.30
CA ARG A 3 -4.24 -31.24 -51.67
C ARG A 3 -3.98 -29.81 -51.22
N HIS A 4 -4.84 -28.85 -51.56
CA HIS A 4 -4.70 -27.44 -51.18
C HIS A 4 -5.62 -27.03 -50.01
N ILE A 5 -6.55 -27.86 -49.60
CA ILE A 5 -7.45 -27.57 -48.47
C ILE A 5 -6.80 -27.90 -47.13
N PHE A 6 -5.80 -28.79 -47.15
CA PHE A 6 -5.10 -29.20 -45.91
C PHE A 6 -4.04 -28.20 -45.41
N CYS A 7 -3.60 -27.27 -46.28
CA CYS A 7 -2.61 -26.24 -45.90
C CYS A 7 -3.22 -24.98 -45.29
N LEU A 8 -4.52 -24.75 -45.45
CA LEU A 8 -5.19 -23.55 -44.91
C LEU A 8 -5.70 -23.73 -43.47
N LEU A 9 -5.69 -24.96 -42.94
CA LEU A 9 -6.14 -25.28 -41.57
C LEU A 9 -4.99 -25.20 -40.52
N LEU A 10 -3.75 -25.03 -40.93
CA LEU A 10 -2.58 -25.07 -40.06
C LEU A 10 -2.02 -23.68 -39.67
N VAL A 11 -2.62 -22.60 -40.17
CA VAL A 11 -2.12 -21.22 -39.90
C VAL A 11 -2.94 -20.49 -38.80
N ALA A 12 -4.03 -21.09 -38.29
CA ALA A 12 -4.89 -20.41 -37.32
C ALA A 12 -4.55 -20.67 -35.85
N LEU A 13 -3.35 -21.19 -35.52
CA LEU A 13 -3.04 -21.65 -34.16
C LEU A 13 -1.89 -20.96 -33.44
N VAL A 14 -1.48 -19.76 -33.86
CA VAL A 14 -0.42 -19.04 -33.14
C VAL A 14 -0.72 -17.54 -33.04
N ILE A 15 -1.79 -17.14 -32.36
CA ILE A 15 -1.85 -15.79 -31.79
C ILE A 15 -2.60 -15.87 -30.47
N GLY A 16 -2.02 -16.59 -29.50
CA GLY A 16 -2.35 -16.44 -28.12
C GLY A 16 -1.42 -15.39 -27.50
N CYS A 17 -1.58 -14.12 -27.84
CA CYS A 17 -1.02 -13.04 -27.05
C CYS A 17 -1.72 -13.06 -25.70
N GLN A 18 -1.11 -13.74 -24.72
CA GLN A 18 -1.44 -13.53 -23.33
C GLN A 18 -0.99 -12.11 -22.97
N THR A 19 -1.86 -11.15 -23.17
CA THR A 19 -1.75 -9.85 -22.51
C THR A 19 -1.80 -10.12 -21.01
N ARG A 20 -0.64 -10.12 -20.35
CA ARG A 20 -0.57 -10.01 -18.90
C ARG A 20 -1.41 -8.79 -18.54
N ARG A 21 -2.60 -9.02 -18.01
CA ARG A 21 -3.41 -7.96 -17.40
C ARG A 21 -2.53 -7.35 -16.33
N PRO A 22 -2.25 -6.02 -16.37
CA PRO A 22 -1.59 -5.40 -15.25
C PRO A 22 -2.43 -5.71 -14.03
N SER A 23 -1.80 -6.22 -12.98
CA SER A 23 -2.45 -6.46 -11.69
C SER A 23 -3.14 -5.17 -11.31
N ARG A 24 -4.47 -5.20 -11.24
CA ARG A 24 -5.30 -4.06 -10.84
C ARG A 24 -4.83 -3.67 -9.46
N VAL A 25 -4.02 -2.61 -9.35
CA VAL A 25 -3.63 -2.02 -8.08
C VAL A 25 -4.94 -1.74 -7.34
N GLN A 26 -5.14 -2.42 -6.21
CA GLN A 26 -6.38 -2.29 -5.46
C GLN A 26 -6.50 -0.83 -5.05
N SER A 27 -7.56 -0.17 -5.52
CA SER A 27 -7.84 1.25 -5.33
C SER A 27 -8.24 1.51 -3.87
N GLY A 28 -7.23 1.73 -3.02
CA GLY A 28 -7.37 2.34 -1.70
C GLY A 28 -7.17 3.86 -1.79
N PRO A 29 -7.47 4.62 -0.71
CA PRO A 29 -7.14 6.04 -0.63
C PRO A 29 -5.62 6.25 -0.81
N THR A 30 -5.26 7.43 -1.28
CA THR A 30 -3.85 7.81 -1.49
C THR A 30 -3.38 8.66 -0.33
N LEU A 31 -2.22 8.32 0.22
CA LEU A 31 -1.45 9.15 1.15
C LEU A 31 -0.41 9.89 0.33
N GLU A 32 -0.58 11.20 0.20
CA GLU A 32 0.31 12.07 -0.57
C GLU A 32 1.42 12.61 0.31
N ILE A 33 2.65 12.50 -0.18
CA ILE A 33 3.86 12.98 0.49
C ILE A 33 4.47 14.09 -0.33
N SER A 34 4.24 15.32 0.10
CA SER A 34 4.75 16.56 -0.52
C SER A 34 6.09 16.99 0.10
N ASP A 35 6.69 18.05 -0.45
CA ASP A 35 7.88 18.69 0.15
C ASP A 35 7.59 19.23 1.56
N GLU A 36 6.41 19.79 1.78
CA GLU A 36 5.96 20.25 3.10
C GLU A 36 5.85 19.08 4.08
N THR A 37 5.24 17.96 3.65
CA THR A 37 5.13 16.73 4.43
C THR A 37 6.50 16.18 4.86
N LEU A 38 7.50 16.25 3.98
CA LEU A 38 8.86 15.79 4.28
C LEU A 38 9.63 16.71 5.24
N THR A 39 9.24 17.98 5.34
CA THR A 39 9.87 18.96 6.24
C THR A 39 9.16 19.03 7.59
N GLU A 40 7.84 19.15 7.59
CA GLU A 40 7.04 19.37 8.78
C GLU A 40 6.43 18.09 9.38
N GLY A 41 6.52 17.00 8.63
CA GLY A 41 5.81 15.77 8.92
C GLY A 41 4.34 15.86 8.51
N THR A 42 3.59 14.82 8.77
CA THR A 42 2.13 14.78 8.58
C THR A 42 1.48 13.99 9.69
N SER A 43 0.17 14.17 9.83
CA SER A 43 -0.65 13.38 10.73
C SER A 43 -1.89 12.93 9.98
N ASP A 44 -2.07 11.62 9.85
CA ASP A 44 -3.27 11.02 9.23
C ASP A 44 -3.82 9.92 10.15
N THR A 45 -5.07 9.54 9.93
CA THR A 45 -5.75 8.53 10.75
C THR A 45 -6.37 7.44 9.89
N ILE A 46 -5.97 6.21 10.13
CA ILE A 46 -6.55 5.01 9.54
C ILE A 46 -7.58 4.42 10.49
N ARG A 47 -8.84 4.44 10.11
CA ARG A 47 -9.94 3.90 10.92
C ARG A 47 -10.30 2.49 10.48
N PHE A 48 -10.15 1.54 11.38
CA PHE A 48 -10.59 0.15 11.16
C PHE A 48 -12.08 -0.04 11.46
N GLY A 49 -12.66 0.85 12.27
CA GLY A 49 -14.03 0.72 12.75
C GLY A 49 -14.11 -0.31 13.87
N ARG A 50 -15.24 -1.01 13.94
CA ARG A 50 -15.46 -2.07 14.95
C ARG A 50 -14.84 -3.38 14.49
N LEU A 51 -14.12 -4.03 15.40
CA LEU A 51 -13.49 -5.35 15.23
C LEU A 51 -13.87 -6.23 16.42
N HIS A 52 -14.05 -7.52 16.19
CA HIS A 52 -14.17 -8.48 17.28
C HIS A 52 -12.78 -8.82 17.84
N SER A 53 -12.70 -9.06 19.15
CA SER A 53 -11.43 -9.46 19.78
C SER A 53 -10.86 -10.71 19.10
N GLY A 54 -9.59 -10.63 18.67
CA GLY A 54 -8.91 -11.66 17.89
C GLY A 54 -9.05 -11.54 16.39
N GLU A 55 -9.85 -10.58 15.88
CA GLU A 55 -9.95 -10.29 14.45
C GLU A 55 -8.72 -9.50 13.96
N THR A 56 -8.30 -9.77 12.73
CA THR A 56 -7.25 -9.02 12.08
C THR A 56 -7.81 -8.17 10.94
N GLY A 57 -7.73 -6.86 11.08
CA GLY A 57 -8.09 -5.91 10.04
C GLY A 57 -6.92 -5.58 9.13
N ILE A 58 -7.17 -5.36 7.84
CA ILE A 58 -6.18 -4.86 6.88
C ILE A 58 -6.77 -3.70 6.09
N LYS A 59 -6.08 -2.56 6.10
CA LYS A 59 -6.40 -1.38 5.27
C LYS A 59 -5.30 -1.19 4.24
N ARG A 60 -5.72 -0.98 2.98
CA ARG A 60 -4.83 -0.80 1.83
C ARG A 60 -4.92 0.61 1.31
N PHE A 61 -3.77 1.18 0.97
CA PHE A 61 -3.56 2.54 0.51
C PHE A 61 -2.57 2.56 -0.65
N ARG A 62 -2.38 3.73 -1.23
CA ARG A 62 -1.24 4.06 -2.07
C ARG A 62 -0.45 5.16 -1.39
N LEU A 63 0.85 5.01 -1.35
CA LEU A 63 1.78 6.03 -0.89
C LEU A 63 2.36 6.70 -2.13
N GLN A 64 2.04 7.98 -2.34
CA GLN A 64 2.42 8.73 -3.54
C GLN A 64 3.43 9.82 -3.21
N ASN A 65 4.47 9.92 -4.03
CA ASN A 65 5.43 11.01 -3.95
C ASN A 65 4.94 12.21 -4.78
N THR A 66 4.43 13.23 -4.13
CA THR A 66 4.06 14.51 -4.73
C THR A 66 5.12 15.60 -4.48
N SER A 67 6.26 15.23 -3.87
CA SER A 67 7.39 16.14 -3.66
C SER A 67 8.26 16.30 -4.90
N SER A 68 9.16 17.27 -4.85
CA SER A 68 10.12 17.56 -5.96
C SER A 68 11.32 16.63 -5.99
N ARG A 69 11.52 15.78 -4.99
CA ARG A 69 12.71 14.92 -4.81
C ARG A 69 12.36 13.43 -4.71
N THR A 70 13.31 12.58 -5.06
CA THR A 70 13.22 11.14 -4.83
C THR A 70 13.48 10.84 -3.35
N TRP A 71 12.65 9.98 -2.74
CA TRP A 71 12.83 9.51 -1.37
C TRP A 71 12.48 8.01 -1.24
N VAL A 72 12.88 7.41 -0.14
CA VAL A 72 12.58 6.01 0.21
C VAL A 72 12.19 5.95 1.69
N VAL A 73 11.28 5.06 2.05
CA VAL A 73 11.00 4.76 3.47
C VAL A 73 12.17 3.97 4.03
N THR A 74 12.93 4.56 4.93
CA THR A 74 14.14 3.97 5.52
C THR A 74 13.83 3.05 6.69
N ARG A 75 12.90 3.45 7.54
CA ARG A 75 12.47 2.70 8.73
C ARG A 75 11.07 3.10 9.15
N TYR A 76 10.48 2.32 10.03
CA TYR A 76 9.25 2.67 10.74
C TYR A 76 9.36 2.36 12.24
N GLU A 77 8.47 2.96 13.01
CA GLU A 77 8.28 2.70 14.44
C GLU A 77 6.78 2.53 14.70
N VAL A 78 6.43 1.63 15.59
CA VAL A 78 5.04 1.41 16.03
C VAL A 78 4.95 1.48 17.55
N SER A 79 3.86 2.04 18.07
CA SER A 79 3.59 2.08 19.51
C SER A 79 3.08 0.74 20.06
N CYS A 80 2.72 -0.20 19.18
CA CYS A 80 2.22 -1.53 19.53
C CYS A 80 2.62 -2.52 18.41
N GLU A 81 3.09 -3.71 18.76
CA GLU A 81 3.33 -4.81 17.81
C GLU A 81 2.07 -5.31 17.13
N CYS A 82 0.88 -4.91 17.65
CA CYS A 82 -0.42 -5.17 17.05
C CYS A 82 -0.61 -4.44 15.70
N VAL A 83 0.23 -3.45 15.36
CA VAL A 83 0.22 -2.70 14.09
C VAL A 83 1.41 -3.12 13.25
N THR A 84 1.15 -3.60 12.03
CA THR A 84 2.19 -4.00 11.08
C THR A 84 1.99 -3.28 9.75
N PRO A 85 2.89 -2.36 9.36
CA PRO A 85 2.88 -1.77 8.03
C PRO A 85 3.57 -2.69 7.02
N GLU A 86 3.05 -2.73 5.78
CA GLU A 86 3.64 -3.44 4.65
C GLU A 86 3.74 -2.49 3.46
N PHE A 87 4.93 -2.37 2.88
CA PHE A 87 5.21 -1.52 1.74
C PHE A 87 6.48 -1.94 1.00
N ASP A 88 6.60 -1.53 -0.26
CA ASP A 88 7.84 -1.69 -1.03
C ASP A 88 8.87 -0.65 -0.58
N ARG A 89 10.12 -1.08 -0.39
CA ARG A 89 11.25 -0.22 0.03
C ARG A 89 12.06 0.32 -1.15
N ARG A 90 11.49 0.39 -2.33
CA ARG A 90 12.14 1.03 -3.47
C ARG A 90 12.10 2.56 -3.35
N PRO A 91 13.09 3.27 -3.92
CA PRO A 91 13.00 4.71 -4.05
C PRO A 91 11.79 5.13 -4.89
N LEU A 92 11.07 6.16 -4.46
CA LEU A 92 9.97 6.80 -5.17
C LEU A 92 10.44 8.11 -5.79
N LYS A 93 10.38 8.18 -7.11
CA LYS A 93 10.60 9.43 -7.86
C LYS A 93 9.36 10.33 -7.76
N PRO A 94 9.49 11.64 -8.02
CA PRO A 94 8.34 12.53 -8.13
C PRO A 94 7.25 11.96 -9.05
N GLY A 95 6.00 11.90 -8.55
CA GLY A 95 4.83 11.37 -9.25
C GLY A 95 4.64 9.85 -9.15
N GLU A 96 5.61 9.09 -8.63
CA GLU A 96 5.46 7.64 -8.45
C GLU A 96 4.66 7.29 -7.20
N GLU A 97 4.05 6.10 -7.23
CA GLU A 97 3.32 5.53 -6.08
C GLU A 97 3.72 4.08 -5.82
N ILE A 98 3.55 3.64 -4.56
CA ILE A 98 3.69 2.24 -4.14
C ILE A 98 2.45 1.80 -3.36
N PRO A 99 2.14 0.49 -3.39
CA PRO A 99 1.19 -0.10 -2.45
C PRO A 99 1.68 0.08 -1.02
N PHE A 100 0.76 0.44 -0.14
CA PHE A 100 0.97 0.55 1.29
C PHE A 100 -0.20 -0.09 2.02
N SER A 101 0.04 -0.94 2.98
CA SER A 101 -1.02 -1.49 3.81
C SER A 101 -0.65 -1.46 5.29
N VAL A 102 -1.68 -1.39 6.11
CA VAL A 102 -1.55 -1.49 7.56
C VAL A 102 -2.45 -2.63 8.04
N ARG A 103 -1.86 -3.55 8.77
CA ARG A 103 -2.55 -4.62 9.48
C ARG A 103 -2.66 -4.25 10.95
N PHE A 104 -3.86 -4.44 11.52
CA PHE A 104 -4.12 -4.33 12.95
C PHE A 104 -4.64 -5.67 13.48
N ASP A 105 -3.94 -6.24 14.44
CA ASP A 105 -4.31 -7.47 15.13
C ASP A 105 -4.96 -7.14 16.47
N SER A 106 -6.26 -7.40 16.60
CA SER A 106 -7.02 -7.03 17.79
C SER A 106 -6.90 -8.00 18.97
N ARG A 107 -6.06 -9.04 18.88
CA ARG A 107 -5.87 -10.00 19.98
C ARG A 107 -5.33 -9.31 21.23
N GLY A 108 -6.08 -9.46 22.33
CA GLY A 108 -5.74 -8.87 23.62
C GLY A 108 -6.06 -7.37 23.74
N GLU A 109 -6.63 -6.76 22.70
CA GLU A 109 -7.12 -5.39 22.71
C GLU A 109 -8.61 -5.37 23.05
N HIS A 110 -9.08 -4.31 23.75
CA HIS A 110 -10.47 -4.12 24.16
C HIS A 110 -10.84 -2.65 24.17
N GLY A 111 -12.06 -2.34 23.73
CA GLY A 111 -12.59 -0.98 23.67
C GLY A 111 -11.91 -0.15 22.59
N TRP A 112 -11.99 1.17 22.76
CA TRP A 112 -11.41 2.11 21.78
C TRP A 112 -9.88 2.09 21.85
N GLN A 113 -9.27 1.92 20.70
CA GLN A 113 -7.83 1.82 20.51
C GLN A 113 -7.33 2.93 19.62
N MET A 114 -6.20 3.55 20.02
CA MET A 114 -5.43 4.44 19.16
C MET A 114 -3.94 4.06 19.26
N LYS A 115 -3.37 3.66 18.14
CA LYS A 115 -1.94 3.31 18.04
C LYS A 115 -1.25 4.27 17.08
N LEU A 116 0.05 4.46 17.24
CA LEU A 116 0.85 5.35 16.41
C LEU A 116 1.82 4.53 15.56
N LEU A 117 1.80 4.77 14.26
CA LEU A 117 2.79 4.34 13.28
C LEU A 117 3.54 5.57 12.78
N LYS A 118 4.87 5.54 12.84
CA LYS A 118 5.75 6.56 12.26
C LYS A 118 6.52 5.96 11.10
N LEU A 119 6.48 6.63 9.94
CA LEU A 119 7.31 6.28 8.79
C LEU A 119 8.39 7.37 8.62
N TYR A 120 9.62 6.94 8.41
CA TYR A 120 10.75 7.84 8.19
C TYR A 120 11.21 7.74 6.74
N ALA A 121 11.06 8.83 6.00
CA ALA A 121 11.55 8.94 4.65
C ALA A 121 12.99 9.48 4.62
N SER A 122 13.77 9.09 3.62
CA SER A 122 15.12 9.62 3.42
C SER A 122 15.06 11.13 3.18
N GLY A 123 15.86 11.88 3.91
CA GLY A 123 15.91 13.35 3.82
C GLY A 123 14.68 14.06 4.39
N SER A 124 13.80 13.38 5.12
CA SER A 124 12.78 14.05 5.92
C SER A 124 13.36 14.49 7.28
N GLU A 125 12.91 15.63 7.78
CA GLU A 125 13.26 16.14 9.10
C GLU A 125 12.35 15.53 10.17
N GLU A 126 11.07 15.37 9.84
CA GLU A 126 10.05 14.81 10.71
C GLU A 126 9.44 13.52 10.13
N PRO A 127 8.99 12.56 10.97
CA PRO A 127 8.32 11.37 10.52
C PRO A 127 6.89 11.66 10.06
N LEU A 128 6.41 10.82 9.14
CA LEU A 128 4.99 10.73 8.82
C LEU A 128 4.29 9.98 9.95
N ARG A 129 3.38 10.63 10.66
CA ARG A 129 2.62 10.06 11.77
C ARG A 129 1.28 9.55 11.26
N ILE A 130 1.01 8.26 11.45
CA ILE A 130 -0.24 7.64 11.08
C ILE A 130 -0.87 7.05 12.33
N TYR A 131 -2.02 7.59 12.72
CA TYR A 131 -2.80 7.04 13.82
C TYR A 131 -3.67 5.89 13.31
N VAL A 132 -3.66 4.79 14.02
CA VAL A 132 -4.47 3.60 13.76
C VAL A 132 -5.55 3.53 14.83
N GLU A 133 -6.80 3.69 14.42
CA GLU A 133 -7.96 3.72 15.31
C GLU A 133 -8.85 2.51 15.08
N ALA A 134 -9.29 1.86 16.15
CA ALA A 134 -10.25 0.75 16.14
C ALA A 134 -11.08 0.75 17.43
N ASP A 135 -12.27 0.16 17.37
CA ASP A 135 -13.11 -0.17 18.53
C ASP A 135 -13.24 -1.69 18.61
N VAL A 136 -12.74 -2.31 19.69
CA VAL A 136 -12.64 -3.77 19.82
C VAL A 136 -13.63 -4.26 20.90
N ASP A 137 -14.61 -5.07 20.49
CA ASP A 137 -15.66 -5.65 21.34
C ASP A 137 -15.42 -7.13 21.73
#